data_75d493bfa60ad29be8ad4d1c72df8560
#
_entry.id   75d493bfa60ad29be8ad4d1c72df8560
#
_cell.length_a   1.000
_cell.length_b   1.000
_cell.length_c   1.000
_cell.angle_alpha   90.00
_cell.angle_beta   90.00
_cell.angle_gamma   90.00
#
_symmetry.space_group_name_H-M   'P 1'
#
loop_
_entity.id
_entity.type
_entity.pdbx_description
1 polymer ?
#
loop_
_entity_poly.entity_id
_entity_poly.type
_entity_poly.pdbx_seq_one_letter_code
_entity_poly.pdbx_strand_id
1 'polypeptide(L)'
;GVADFLKKPSQMYDLICKTNNPQLDIIFTGVLDDGVISEDEESMMKQFIDMYSDKYDRIVLSSDVDGRIAKYCDGTVIMYEESEFGELSAENYVDELENNKCNVLGVVING
;
A
#
# COMPACT_ATOMS: atom_id res chain seq x y z
N GLY A 1 1.35 7.90 11.94
CA GLY A 1 1.00 7.11 10.76
C GLY A 1 2.03 6.06 10.43
N VAL A 2 1.90 5.44 9.29
CA VAL A 2 2.83 4.37 8.85
C VAL A 2 4.28 4.88 8.77
N ALA A 3 4.49 6.12 8.32
CA ALA A 3 5.82 6.70 8.27
C ALA A 3 6.48 6.77 9.65
N ASP A 4 5.72 7.01 10.69
CA ASP A 4 6.22 7.02 12.07
C ASP A 4 6.63 5.62 12.52
N PHE A 5 5.85 4.60 12.14
CA PHE A 5 6.21 3.21 12.38
C PHE A 5 7.54 2.84 11.72
N LEU A 6 7.75 3.27 10.49
CA LEU A 6 8.98 2.98 9.75
C LEU A 6 10.20 3.58 10.44
N LYS A 7 10.04 4.69 11.17
CA LYS A 7 11.10 5.33 11.94
C LYS A 7 11.26 4.72 13.35
N LYS A 8 10.15 4.33 13.99
CA LYS A 8 10.13 3.81 15.36
C LYS A 8 9.11 2.67 15.49
N PRO A 9 9.49 1.44 15.13
CA PRO A 9 8.55 0.31 15.10
C PRO A 9 7.90 -0.01 16.45
N SER A 10 8.55 0.35 17.56
CA SER A 10 8.02 0.09 18.90
C SER A 10 6.76 0.88 19.25
N GLN A 11 6.44 1.92 18.50
CA GLN A 11 5.28 2.79 18.74
C GLN A 11 4.05 2.41 17.92
N MET A 12 4.08 1.26 17.29
CA MET A 12 3.06 0.89 16.30
C MET A 12 1.64 0.82 16.84
N TYR A 13 1.48 0.27 18.03
CA TYR A 13 0.15 0.15 18.63
C TYR A 13 -0.52 1.50 18.88
N ASP A 14 0.27 2.54 19.08
CA ASP A 14 -0.22 3.90 19.31
C ASP A 14 -0.70 4.57 18.01
N LEU A 15 -0.40 3.97 16.86
CA LEU A 15 -0.72 4.54 15.55
C LEU A 15 -2.08 4.08 15.01
N ILE A 16 -2.65 3.03 15.59
CA ILE A 16 -3.92 2.48 15.16
C ILE A 16 -5.06 3.36 15.68
N CYS A 17 -5.85 3.89 14.74
CA CYS A 17 -7.00 4.73 15.05
C CYS A 17 -8.28 3.89 14.96
N LYS A 18 -9.01 3.83 16.04
CA LYS A 18 -10.33 3.19 16.06
C LYS A 18 -11.35 4.11 15.39
N THR A 19 -12.29 3.53 14.67
CA THR A 19 -13.37 4.26 14.01
C THR A 19 -14.71 4.00 14.69
N ASN A 20 -15.77 4.67 14.25
CA ASN A 20 -17.13 4.40 14.71
C ASN A 20 -17.62 3.00 14.31
N ASN A 21 -16.98 2.39 13.32
CA ASN A 21 -17.27 1.01 12.94
C ASN A 21 -16.32 0.09 13.71
N PRO A 22 -16.83 -0.80 14.59
CA PRO A 22 -15.98 -1.67 15.39
C PRO A 22 -15.17 -2.68 14.57
N GLN A 23 -15.47 -2.85 13.28
CA GLN A 23 -14.76 -3.73 12.37
C GLN A 23 -13.73 -3.02 11.51
N LEU A 24 -13.53 -1.72 11.70
CA LEU A 24 -12.62 -0.93 10.88
C LEU A 24 -11.66 -0.12 11.75
N ASP A 25 -10.37 -0.40 11.59
CA ASP A 25 -9.28 0.39 12.14
C ASP A 25 -8.54 1.08 11.00
N ILE A 26 -7.99 2.26 11.25
CA ILE A 26 -7.26 3.05 10.25
C ILE A 26 -5.90 3.42 10.81
N ILE A 27 -4.89 3.32 9.95
CA ILE A 27 -3.57 3.89 10.20
C ILE A 27 -3.31 4.90 9.08
N PHE A 28 -3.01 6.13 9.45
CA PHE A 28 -2.65 7.16 8.48
C PHE A 28 -1.20 7.01 8.02
N THR A 29 -0.91 7.46 6.80
CA THR A 29 0.43 7.36 6.23
C THR A 29 1.48 8.13 7.05
N GLY A 30 1.13 9.28 7.57
CA GLY A 30 2.09 10.19 8.20
C GLY A 30 2.91 10.94 7.15
N VAL A 31 4.04 11.49 7.55
CA VAL A 31 4.89 12.31 6.69
C VAL A 31 6.19 11.58 6.37
N LEU A 32 6.47 11.38 5.09
CA LEU A 32 7.74 10.90 4.58
C LEU A 32 8.60 12.10 4.18
N ASP A 33 9.87 12.08 4.54
CA ASP A 33 10.77 13.23 4.35
C ASP A 33 10.98 13.56 2.86
N ASP A 34 11.09 12.54 2.02
CA ASP A 34 11.35 12.68 0.58
C ASP A 34 10.30 11.99 -0.31
N GLY A 35 9.30 11.38 0.30
CA GLY A 35 8.27 10.62 -0.42
C GLY A 35 8.77 9.29 -0.99
N VAL A 36 10.01 8.92 -0.72
CA VAL A 36 10.61 7.67 -1.20
C VAL A 36 10.84 6.72 -0.04
N ILE A 37 10.50 5.45 -0.24
CA ILE A 37 10.70 4.39 0.75
C ILE A 37 12.05 3.73 0.50
N SER A 38 12.91 3.67 1.52
CA SER A 38 14.19 2.97 1.45
C SER A 38 14.01 1.44 1.50
N GLU A 39 15.08 0.69 1.20
CA GLU A 39 15.04 -0.77 1.29
C GLU A 39 14.73 -1.27 2.71
N ASP A 40 15.28 -0.61 3.72
CA ASP A 40 15.00 -0.96 5.11
C ASP A 40 13.54 -0.70 5.47
N GLU A 41 12.98 0.42 5.01
CA GLU A 41 11.58 0.76 5.21
C GLU A 41 10.65 -0.21 4.47
N GLU A 42 11.04 -0.66 3.27
CA GLU A 42 10.32 -1.68 2.53
C GLU A 42 10.26 -3.00 3.30
N SER A 43 11.38 -3.44 3.88
CA SER A 43 11.44 -4.64 4.71
C SER A 43 10.56 -4.51 5.95
N MET A 44 10.53 -3.34 6.56
CA MET A 44 9.67 -3.06 7.71
C MET A 44 8.19 -3.10 7.34
N MET A 45 7.83 -2.63 6.16
CA MET A 45 6.45 -2.73 5.66
C MET A 45 6.03 -4.18 5.47
N LYS A 46 6.92 -5.02 4.96
CA LYS A 46 6.66 -6.45 4.85
C LYS A 46 6.40 -7.06 6.22
N GLN A 47 7.22 -6.75 7.20
CA GLN A 47 7.05 -7.23 8.58
C GLN A 47 5.73 -6.74 9.18
N PHE A 48 5.36 -5.50 8.89
CA PHE A 48 4.09 -4.92 9.31
C PHE A 48 2.91 -5.73 8.76
N ILE A 49 2.90 -5.98 7.47
CA ILE A 49 1.84 -6.74 6.81
C ILE A 49 1.75 -8.15 7.42
N ASP A 50 2.89 -8.81 7.59
CA ASP A 50 2.95 -10.16 8.16
C ASP A 50 2.43 -10.18 9.61
N MET A 51 2.77 -9.18 10.40
CA MET A 51 2.37 -9.09 11.79
C MET A 51 0.85 -8.93 11.95
N TYR A 52 0.22 -8.15 11.09
CA TYR A 52 -1.21 -7.86 11.19
C TYR A 52 -2.10 -8.76 10.35
N SER A 53 -1.54 -9.57 9.47
CA SER A 53 -2.32 -10.49 8.62
C SER A 53 -3.14 -11.50 9.43
N ASP A 54 -2.68 -11.86 10.62
CA ASP A 54 -3.40 -12.79 11.51
C ASP A 54 -4.44 -12.09 12.38
N LYS A 55 -4.36 -10.77 12.49
CA LYS A 55 -5.23 -9.98 13.39
C LYS A 55 -6.42 -9.35 12.68
N TYR A 56 -6.35 -9.25 11.37
CA TYR A 56 -7.39 -8.64 10.54
C TYR A 56 -7.74 -9.57 9.39
N ASP A 57 -9.01 -9.62 9.04
CA ASP A 57 -9.47 -10.41 7.90
C ASP A 57 -8.94 -9.82 6.59
N ARG A 58 -8.82 -8.50 6.55
CA ARG A 58 -8.30 -7.77 5.38
C ARG A 58 -7.47 -6.58 5.81
N ILE A 59 -6.38 -6.37 5.08
CA ILE A 59 -5.56 -5.18 5.16
C ILE A 59 -5.62 -4.51 3.80
N VAL A 60 -6.10 -3.28 3.76
CA VAL A 60 -6.17 -2.49 2.52
C VAL A 60 -5.12 -1.40 2.59
N LEU A 61 -4.19 -1.43 1.64
CA LEU A 61 -3.15 -0.43 1.52
C LEU A 61 -3.48 0.51 0.38
N SER A 62 -3.49 1.80 0.65
CA SER A 62 -3.58 2.82 -0.38
C SER A 62 -2.18 3.34 -0.66
N SER A 63 -1.74 3.23 -1.88
CA SER A 63 -0.40 3.61 -2.31
C SER A 63 -0.45 4.08 -3.75
N ASP A 64 0.36 5.06 -4.09
CA ASP A 64 0.48 5.55 -5.46
C ASP A 64 1.80 5.17 -6.10
N VAL A 65 2.30 3.98 -5.85
CA VAL A 65 3.69 3.65 -6.07
C VAL A 65 3.98 2.58 -7.11
N ASP A 66 5.26 2.40 -7.30
CA ASP A 66 6.02 1.55 -8.21
C ASP A 66 5.95 0.04 -7.93
N GLY A 67 5.07 -0.40 -7.06
CA GLY A 67 4.87 -1.81 -6.76
C GLY A 67 5.82 -2.39 -5.70
N ARG A 68 6.66 -1.56 -5.08
CA ARG A 68 7.62 -2.03 -4.08
C ARG A 68 6.94 -2.64 -2.86
N ILE A 69 5.80 -2.10 -2.46
CA ILE A 69 5.00 -2.63 -1.34
C ILE A 69 3.92 -3.59 -1.85
N ALA A 70 3.34 -3.29 -2.99
CA ALA A 70 2.25 -4.08 -3.57
C ALA A 70 2.63 -5.55 -3.79
N LYS A 71 3.89 -5.84 -4.07
CA LYS A 71 4.37 -7.22 -4.25
C LYS A 71 4.21 -8.10 -3.00
N TYR A 72 4.07 -7.49 -1.83
CA TYR A 72 3.84 -8.22 -0.57
C TYR A 72 2.36 -8.43 -0.26
N CYS A 73 1.48 -7.90 -1.09
CA CYS A 73 0.04 -8.05 -0.95
C CYS A 73 -0.45 -9.24 -1.78
N ASP A 74 -1.58 -9.82 -1.38
CA ASP A 74 -2.18 -10.94 -2.09
C ASP A 74 -2.75 -10.54 -3.44
N GLY A 75 -3.15 -9.28 -3.57
CA GLY A 75 -3.67 -8.76 -4.82
C GLY A 75 -3.60 -7.24 -4.87
N THR A 76 -3.55 -6.70 -6.07
CA THR A 76 -3.44 -5.27 -6.32
C THR A 76 -4.51 -4.83 -7.32
N VAL A 77 -5.24 -3.79 -6.98
CA VAL A 77 -6.16 -3.12 -7.90
C VAL A 77 -5.59 -1.76 -8.24
N ILE A 78 -5.47 -1.49 -9.52
CA ILE A 78 -4.97 -0.21 -10.02
C ILE A 78 -6.14 0.77 -10.15
N MET A 79 -6.02 1.93 -9.51
CA MET A 79 -6.96 3.03 -9.69
C MET A 79 -6.36 3.98 -10.73
N TYR A 80 -7.08 4.20 -11.82
CA TYR A 80 -6.57 4.91 -12.98
C TYR A 80 -7.50 6.03 -13.41
N GLU A 81 -6.95 7.22 -13.57
CA GLU A 81 -7.72 8.36 -14.09
C GLU A 81 -7.48 8.52 -15.59
N GLU A 82 -8.54 8.34 -16.37
CA GLU A 82 -8.49 8.39 -17.81
C GLU A 82 -8.00 9.75 -18.33
N SER A 83 -8.29 10.82 -17.60
CA SER A 83 -7.90 12.19 -17.99
C SER A 83 -6.39 12.43 -17.95
N GLU A 84 -5.64 11.66 -17.18
CA GLU A 84 -4.20 11.88 -16.99
C GLU A 84 -3.35 11.03 -17.93
N PHE A 85 -3.87 9.90 -18.41
CA PHE A 85 -3.08 8.89 -19.13
C PHE A 85 -3.91 8.26 -20.24
N GLY A 86 -3.26 7.79 -21.29
CA GLY A 86 -3.88 7.02 -22.33
C GLY A 86 -3.99 5.53 -21.97
N GLU A 87 -4.81 4.80 -22.69
CA GLU A 87 -5.03 3.36 -22.50
C GLU A 87 -3.73 2.55 -22.55
N LEU A 88 -2.82 2.90 -23.46
CA LEU A 88 -1.52 2.26 -23.58
C LEU A 88 -0.67 2.41 -22.33
N SER A 89 -0.78 3.55 -21.64
CA SER A 89 -0.06 3.79 -20.40
C SER A 89 -0.56 2.89 -19.27
N ALA A 90 -1.87 2.60 -19.23
CA ALA A 90 -2.43 1.67 -18.25
C ALA A 90 -1.89 0.26 -18.46
N GLU A 91 -1.85 -0.23 -19.70
CA GLU A 91 -1.29 -1.54 -20.02
C GLU A 91 0.19 -1.63 -19.66
N ASN A 92 0.97 -0.61 -19.95
CA ASN A 92 2.40 -0.56 -19.58
C ASN A 92 2.59 -0.59 -18.08
N TYR A 93 1.73 0.09 -17.34
CA TYR A 93 1.79 0.10 -15.87
C TYR A 93 1.44 -1.26 -15.29
N VAL A 94 0.44 -1.94 -15.83
CA VAL A 94 0.09 -3.32 -15.44
C VAL A 94 1.29 -4.24 -15.67
N ASP A 95 1.91 -4.17 -16.84
CA ASP A 95 3.07 -4.99 -17.18
C ASP A 95 4.23 -4.74 -16.22
N GLU A 96 4.49 -3.49 -15.89
CA GLU A 96 5.53 -3.11 -14.93
C GLU A 96 5.29 -3.72 -13.57
N LEU A 97 4.07 -3.62 -13.06
CA LEU A 97 3.71 -4.20 -11.76
C LEU A 97 3.82 -5.72 -11.78
N GLU A 98 3.35 -6.37 -12.83
CA GLU A 98 3.46 -7.83 -12.97
C GLU A 98 4.91 -8.28 -13.07
N ASN A 99 5.77 -7.54 -13.76
CA ASN A 99 7.20 -7.80 -13.82
C ASN A 99 7.87 -7.66 -12.44
N ASN A 100 7.33 -6.82 -11.57
CA ASN A 100 7.77 -6.65 -10.19
C ASN A 100 7.09 -7.63 -9.22
N LYS A 101 6.46 -8.67 -9.73
CA LYS A 101 5.83 -9.76 -8.95
C LYS A 101 4.57 -9.34 -8.21
N CYS A 102 3.89 -8.30 -8.67
CA CYS A 102 2.59 -7.92 -8.14
C CYS A 102 1.50 -8.77 -8.80
N ASN A 103 0.53 -9.20 -8.02
CA ASN A 103 -0.65 -9.88 -8.54
C ASN A 103 -1.73 -8.84 -8.87
N VAL A 104 -1.79 -8.40 -10.11
CA VAL A 104 -2.75 -7.41 -10.56
C VAL A 104 -4.11 -8.06 -10.79
N LEU A 105 -5.10 -7.72 -9.98
CA LEU A 105 -6.45 -8.27 -10.08
C LEU A 105 -7.29 -7.54 -11.12
N GLY A 106 -7.02 -6.27 -11.34
CA GLY A 106 -7.75 -5.47 -12.30
C GLY A 106 -7.40 -4.01 -12.22
N VAL A 107 -8.00 -3.25 -13.12
CA VAL A 107 -7.86 -1.79 -13.22
C VAL A 107 -9.24 -1.17 -13.10
N VAL A 108 -9.37 -0.19 -12.20
CA VAL A 108 -10.57 0.63 -12.10
C VAL A 108 -10.28 1.96 -12.78
N ILE A 109 -11.03 2.24 -13.81
CA ILE A 109 -10.91 3.47 -14.59
C ILE A 109 -11.93 4.47 -14.09
N ASN A 110 -11.44 5.61 -13.66
CA ASN A 110 -12.26 6.71 -13.19
C ASN A 110 -12.23 7.82 -14.25
N GLY A 111 -13.37 8.01 -14.89
CA GLY A 111 -13.48 8.96 -15.99
C GLY A 111 -13.94 10.35 -15.62
#